data_f3ca4ec9ad1b28a0e9c8c88bbff68356
#
_entry.id   f3ca4ec9ad1b28a0e9c8c88bbff68356
#
_cell.length_a   1.000
_cell.length_b   1.000
_cell.length_c   1.000
_cell.angle_alpha   90.00
_cell.angle_beta   90.00
_cell.angle_gamma   90.00
#
_symmetry.space_group_name_H-M   'P 1'
#
loop_
_entity.id
_entity.type
_entity.pdbx_description
1 polymer ?
#
loop_
_entity_poly.entity_id
_entity_poly.type
_entity_poly.pdbx_seq_one_letter_code
_entity_poly.pdbx_strand_id
1 'polypeptide(L)'
;MQTQNVFKLSMAVLLSLTLAACASSDTEEMADDDMSDGSMSSTSSSGSATTSGADNDGLTPAQRMERDNALAMSVFYFEFDRSDLSAEARAALVHHANRLKANPSLRYRLEGHADERGTREYNLALGERRAQAVERYLQVQGVSSNQLETISYGEENPVDRGATEAAYQRNRRVEIH
;
A
#
# COMPACT_ATOMS: atom_id res chain seq x y z
N MET A 1 -19.21 -50.27 13.19
CA MET A 1 -18.47 -50.23 14.44
C MET A 1 -17.68 -48.97 14.41
N GLN A 2 -18.24 -47.93 14.97
CA GLN A 2 -17.94 -47.25 16.25
C GLN A 2 -16.47 -46.82 16.28
N THR A 3 -16.16 -45.59 16.52
CA THR A 3 -16.64 -44.64 17.54
C THR A 3 -16.35 -43.19 17.18
N GLN A 4 -17.32 -42.38 17.43
CA GLN A 4 -17.29 -40.96 17.68
C GLN A 4 -16.34 -40.62 18.84
N ASN A 5 -15.69 -39.46 18.78
CA ASN A 5 -15.52 -38.68 19.98
C ASN A 5 -15.48 -37.19 19.70
N VAL A 6 -16.54 -36.60 20.11
CA VAL A 6 -16.87 -35.22 20.40
C VAL A 6 -15.88 -34.67 21.42
N PHE A 7 -15.27 -33.54 21.15
CA PHE A 7 -14.80 -32.63 22.18
C PHE A 7 -15.35 -31.24 21.95
N LYS A 8 -16.54 -31.07 22.51
CA LYS A 8 -17.04 -29.73 22.86
C LYS A 8 -16.32 -29.33 24.14
N LEU A 9 -15.61 -28.23 24.12
CA LEU A 9 -15.30 -27.48 25.33
C LEU A 9 -15.70 -26.05 25.16
N SER A 10 -16.83 -25.79 25.73
CA SER A 10 -17.38 -24.49 26.09
C SER A 10 -16.50 -23.89 27.18
N MET A 11 -16.03 -22.65 26.97
CA MET A 11 -15.54 -21.86 28.08
C MET A 11 -16.00 -20.41 27.90
N ALA A 12 -17.11 -20.14 28.56
CA ALA A 12 -17.58 -18.80 28.90
C ALA A 12 -16.79 -18.34 30.12
N VAL A 13 -16.13 -17.21 30.06
CA VAL A 13 -15.63 -16.48 31.22
C VAL A 13 -15.79 -14.99 30.96
N LEU A 14 -16.84 -14.45 31.54
CA LEU A 14 -16.92 -13.38 32.52
C LEU A 14 -16.26 -12.03 32.19
N LEU A 15 -17.18 -11.17 31.87
CA LEU A 15 -17.26 -9.72 32.03
C LEU A 15 -16.79 -9.30 33.43
N SER A 16 -15.82 -8.42 33.53
CA SER A 16 -15.61 -7.58 34.71
C SER A 16 -15.37 -6.15 34.30
N LEU A 17 -16.41 -5.39 34.54
CA LEU A 17 -16.55 -3.94 34.46
C LEU A 17 -15.88 -3.34 35.71
N THR A 18 -14.89 -2.47 35.55
CA THR A 18 -14.50 -1.54 36.61
C THR A 18 -14.46 -0.13 36.07
N LEU A 19 -15.49 0.62 36.42
CA LEU A 19 -15.46 2.09 36.46
C LEU A 19 -14.59 2.52 37.64
N ALA A 20 -13.70 3.46 37.41
CA ALA A 20 -13.20 4.35 38.43
C ALA A 20 -13.13 5.76 37.84
N ALA A 21 -14.08 6.57 38.26
CA ALA A 21 -14.10 8.02 38.14
C ALA A 21 -13.47 8.64 39.39
N CYS A 22 -12.69 9.72 39.18
CA CYS A 22 -12.43 10.84 40.09
C CYS A 22 -11.72 11.88 39.25
N ALA A 23 -12.24 13.00 38.86
CA ALA A 23 -12.86 14.13 39.54
C ALA A 23 -11.87 15.01 40.34
N SER A 24 -11.78 16.25 39.86
CA SER A 24 -11.57 17.52 40.58
C SER A 24 -10.12 17.80 41.03
N SER A 25 -9.63 19.00 41.01
CA SER A 25 -10.16 20.37 41.10
C SER A 25 -9.00 21.34 40.84
N ASP A 26 -9.29 22.46 40.17
CA ASP A 26 -9.28 23.84 40.74
C ASP A 26 -7.95 24.26 41.37
N THR A 27 -7.42 25.39 41.16
CA THR A 27 -7.79 26.75 41.15
C THR A 27 -6.56 27.65 41.07
N GLU A 28 -6.71 28.77 40.35
CA GLU A 28 -6.26 30.16 40.68
C GLU A 28 -4.74 30.44 40.74
N GLU A 29 -4.28 31.55 40.46
CA GLU A 29 -4.67 32.87 39.93
C GLU A 29 -3.39 33.74 39.91
N MET A 30 -3.42 34.73 39.01
CA MET A 30 -2.77 36.07 39.12
C MET A 30 -1.25 36.15 39.37
N ALA A 31 -0.54 37.02 38.81
CA ALA A 31 -0.68 38.37 38.30
C ALA A 31 0.65 38.87 37.73
N ASP A 32 0.52 39.72 36.77
CA ASP A 32 1.11 41.03 36.52
C ASP A 32 2.63 41.25 36.38
N ASP A 33 2.81 42.03 35.32
CA ASP A 33 3.79 43.10 35.08
C ASP A 33 5.23 42.71 34.72
N ASP A 34 5.74 43.13 33.60
CA ASP A 34 6.19 44.46 33.27
C ASP A 34 6.71 44.58 31.85
N MET A 35 6.53 45.77 31.28
CA MET A 35 6.98 46.26 29.98
C MET A 35 8.50 46.28 29.83
N SER A 36 9.00 45.96 28.66
CA SER A 36 10.03 46.78 27.99
C SER A 36 10.21 46.43 26.53
N ASP A 37 9.75 47.26 25.70
CA ASP A 37 10.27 47.97 24.54
C ASP A 37 11.67 47.53 24.03
N GLY A 38 11.74 47.25 22.73
CA GLY A 38 12.99 46.89 22.04
C GLY A 38 12.79 46.65 20.55
N SER A 39 12.45 47.70 19.90
CA SER A 39 12.49 48.04 18.45
C SER A 39 13.46 47.26 17.56
N MET A 40 12.96 46.97 16.36
CA MET A 40 13.61 46.91 15.04
C MET A 40 14.63 45.82 14.72
N SER A 41 14.30 44.92 13.81
CA SER A 41 14.81 45.04 12.42
C SER A 41 14.09 44.10 11.48
N SER A 42 13.40 44.70 10.55
CA SER A 42 12.89 44.10 9.32
C SER A 42 14.05 43.59 8.46
N THR A 43 14.03 42.31 8.13
CA THR A 43 14.69 41.87 6.90
C THR A 43 13.72 40.98 6.15
N SER A 44 12.97 41.63 5.29
CA SER A 44 12.23 41.03 4.21
C SER A 44 13.24 40.48 3.21
N SER A 45 13.35 39.15 3.12
CA SER A 45 13.81 38.51 1.91
C SER A 45 12.63 37.82 1.27
N SER A 46 11.95 38.56 0.42
CA SER A 46 11.02 38.03 -0.55
C SER A 46 11.80 37.20 -1.56
N GLY A 47 11.85 35.90 -1.31
CA GLY A 47 12.16 34.90 -2.29
C GLY A 47 10.87 34.55 -3.02
N SER A 48 10.49 35.35 -4.00
CA SER A 48 9.42 35.00 -4.94
C SER A 48 9.88 33.85 -5.81
N ALA A 49 9.63 32.63 -5.35
CA ALA A 49 9.67 31.48 -6.22
C ALA A 49 8.35 31.45 -6.98
N THR A 50 8.37 31.94 -8.17
CA THR A 50 7.30 31.84 -9.17
C THR A 50 7.16 30.36 -9.50
N THR A 51 6.25 29.67 -8.85
CA THR A 51 5.88 28.29 -9.19
C THR A 51 4.71 28.35 -10.14
N SER A 52 5.02 28.30 -11.42
CA SER A 52 4.03 28.10 -12.47
C SER A 52 3.54 26.65 -12.39
N GLY A 53 2.24 26.43 -12.25
CA GLY A 53 1.58 25.13 -12.34
C GLY A 53 1.47 24.41 -10.99
N ALA A 54 0.75 24.99 -10.06
CA ALA A 54 0.37 24.31 -8.84
C ALA A 54 -0.84 23.43 -9.13
N ASP A 55 -0.63 22.14 -9.29
CA ASP A 55 -1.64 21.16 -8.98
C ASP A 55 -1.96 21.33 -7.48
N ASN A 56 -3.14 21.90 -7.20
CA ASN A 56 -3.55 22.25 -5.85
C ASN A 56 -4.09 21.03 -5.11
N ASP A 57 -3.31 19.93 -5.10
CA ASP A 57 -3.64 18.66 -4.46
C ASP A 57 -3.36 18.66 -2.94
N GLY A 58 -2.93 19.80 -2.39
CA GLY A 58 -2.64 19.95 -0.96
C GLY A 58 -1.41 19.19 -0.45
N LEU A 59 -0.66 18.53 -1.35
CA LEU A 59 0.52 17.75 -0.97
C LEU A 59 1.77 18.63 -0.88
N THR A 60 2.66 18.32 0.06
CA THR A 60 4.01 18.89 0.10
C THR A 60 4.86 18.38 -1.07
N PRO A 61 5.95 19.07 -1.46
CA PRO A 61 6.85 18.59 -2.51
C PRO A 61 7.41 17.18 -2.23
N ALA A 62 7.70 16.84 -0.97
CA ALA A 62 8.18 15.51 -0.58
C ALA A 62 7.11 14.44 -0.81
N GLN A 63 5.86 14.71 -0.43
CA GLN A 63 4.74 13.79 -0.65
C GLN A 63 4.42 13.58 -2.14
N ARG A 64 4.58 14.64 -2.97
CA ARG A 64 4.45 14.49 -4.42
C ARG A 64 5.53 13.58 -4.98
N MET A 65 6.78 13.78 -4.58
CA MET A 65 7.90 12.94 -5.03
C MET A 65 7.69 11.48 -4.62
N GLU A 66 7.25 11.23 -3.38
CA GLU A 66 6.93 9.88 -2.91
C GLU A 66 5.82 9.23 -3.74
N ARG A 67 4.71 9.95 -3.96
CA ARG A 67 3.61 9.49 -4.82
C ARG A 67 4.09 9.19 -6.24
N ASP A 68 4.86 10.08 -6.84
CA ASP A 68 5.30 9.95 -8.22
C ASP A 68 6.29 8.79 -8.38
N ASN A 69 7.19 8.58 -7.42
CA ASN A 69 8.06 7.41 -7.36
C ASN A 69 7.26 6.11 -7.20
N ALA A 70 6.26 6.11 -6.33
CA ALA A 70 5.39 4.94 -6.13
C ALA A 70 4.57 4.62 -7.40
N LEU A 71 4.05 5.63 -8.09
CA LEU A 71 3.31 5.46 -9.35
C LEU A 71 4.21 5.06 -10.54
N ALA A 72 5.50 5.34 -10.47
CA ALA A 72 6.48 4.86 -11.44
C ALA A 72 6.79 3.37 -11.27
N MET A 73 6.51 2.79 -10.10
CA MET A 73 6.65 1.36 -9.85
C MET A 73 5.47 0.60 -10.46
N SER A 74 5.62 0.16 -11.70
CA SER A 74 4.60 -0.63 -12.41
C SER A 74 4.88 -2.13 -12.42
N VAL A 75 6.00 -2.58 -11.81
CA VAL A 75 6.42 -3.98 -11.74
C VAL A 75 6.63 -4.39 -10.29
N PHE A 76 5.97 -5.48 -9.88
CA PHE A 76 6.00 -6.01 -8.52
C PHE A 76 6.57 -7.42 -8.53
N TYR A 77 7.66 -7.66 -7.79
CA TYR A 77 8.37 -8.92 -7.76
C TYR A 77 7.91 -9.83 -6.63
N PHE A 78 8.07 -11.14 -6.83
CA PHE A 78 7.66 -12.18 -5.90
C PHE A 78 8.79 -13.16 -5.61
N GLU A 79 8.77 -13.71 -4.40
CA GLU A 79 9.66 -14.80 -4.02
C GLU A 79 9.34 -16.08 -4.79
N PHE A 80 10.30 -17.02 -4.78
CA PHE A 80 10.10 -18.32 -5.40
C PHE A 80 8.88 -19.03 -4.80
N ASP A 81 8.02 -19.52 -5.68
CA ASP A 81 6.80 -20.25 -5.33
C ASP A 81 5.82 -19.50 -4.40
N ARG A 82 5.87 -18.16 -4.39
CA ARG A 82 5.03 -17.32 -3.55
C ARG A 82 4.22 -16.31 -4.37
N SER A 83 3.09 -15.92 -3.78
CA SER A 83 2.20 -14.86 -4.28
C SER A 83 1.91 -13.77 -3.25
N ASP A 84 2.71 -13.69 -2.18
CA ASP A 84 2.57 -12.66 -1.16
C ASP A 84 3.22 -11.36 -1.61
N LEU A 85 2.54 -10.24 -1.39
CA LEU A 85 3.08 -8.91 -1.67
C LEU A 85 4.10 -8.48 -0.61
N SER A 86 5.23 -7.94 -1.05
CA SER A 86 6.21 -7.30 -0.16
C SER A 86 5.63 -6.03 0.51
N ALA A 87 6.27 -5.56 1.56
CA ALA A 87 5.88 -4.31 2.21
C ALA A 87 6.00 -3.10 1.26
N GLU A 88 7.06 -3.09 0.44
CA GLU A 88 7.30 -2.07 -0.57
C GLU A 88 6.21 -2.08 -1.66
N ALA A 89 5.87 -3.27 -2.18
CA ALA A 89 4.79 -3.43 -3.15
C ALA A 89 3.47 -2.88 -2.59
N ARG A 90 3.12 -3.23 -1.34
CA ARG A 90 1.91 -2.73 -0.69
C ARG A 90 1.90 -1.21 -0.54
N ALA A 91 3.03 -0.60 -0.16
CA ALA A 91 3.14 0.84 -0.04
C ALA A 91 2.91 1.55 -1.39
N ALA A 92 3.56 1.06 -2.47
CA ALA A 92 3.35 1.60 -3.81
C ALA A 92 1.90 1.41 -4.30
N LEU A 93 1.31 0.25 -4.07
CA LEU A 93 -0.07 -0.05 -4.48
C LEU A 93 -1.12 0.84 -3.81
N VAL A 94 -0.85 1.42 -2.63
CA VAL A 94 -1.74 2.44 -2.02
C VAL A 94 -1.85 3.67 -2.92
N HIS A 95 -0.76 4.14 -3.51
CA HIS A 95 -0.76 5.28 -4.43
C HIS A 95 -1.48 4.95 -5.74
N HIS A 96 -1.29 3.74 -6.29
CA HIS A 96 -2.05 3.24 -7.43
C HIS A 96 -3.55 3.17 -7.15
N ALA A 97 -3.93 2.68 -5.97
CA ALA A 97 -5.33 2.64 -5.54
C ALA A 97 -5.95 4.05 -5.45
N ASN A 98 -5.23 5.00 -4.89
CA ASN A 98 -5.69 6.39 -4.81
C ASN A 98 -5.87 7.00 -6.20
N ARG A 99 -4.95 6.74 -7.14
CA ARG A 99 -5.06 7.16 -8.53
C ARG A 99 -6.29 6.57 -9.22
N LEU A 100 -6.56 5.28 -9.05
CA LEU A 100 -7.73 4.62 -9.62
C LEU A 100 -9.04 5.16 -9.04
N LYS A 101 -9.12 5.36 -7.71
CA LYS A 101 -10.30 5.94 -7.04
C LYS A 101 -10.58 7.37 -7.50
N ALA A 102 -9.53 8.16 -7.74
CA ALA A 102 -9.68 9.52 -8.27
C ALA A 102 -10.11 9.55 -9.75
N ASN A 103 -9.92 8.45 -10.48
CA ASN A 103 -10.19 8.36 -11.91
C ASN A 103 -11.04 7.13 -12.24
N PRO A 104 -12.38 7.17 -12.11
CA PRO A 104 -13.25 6.00 -12.31
C PRO A 104 -13.23 5.39 -13.71
N SER A 105 -12.77 6.13 -14.71
CA SER A 105 -12.60 5.65 -16.11
C SER A 105 -11.27 4.93 -16.34
N LEU A 106 -10.27 5.13 -15.44
CA LEU A 106 -8.97 4.48 -15.55
C LEU A 106 -9.12 2.99 -15.21
N ARG A 107 -8.44 2.15 -15.99
CA ARG A 107 -8.39 0.71 -15.78
C ARG A 107 -6.96 0.26 -15.76
N TYR A 108 -6.69 -0.76 -14.96
CA TYR A 108 -5.41 -1.45 -14.93
C TYR A 108 -5.59 -2.89 -15.40
N ARG A 109 -4.64 -3.33 -16.21
CA ARG A 109 -4.42 -4.73 -16.52
C ARG A 109 -3.24 -5.23 -15.68
N LEU A 110 -3.47 -6.30 -14.94
CA LEU A 110 -2.53 -6.93 -14.02
C LEU A 110 -2.03 -8.21 -14.67
N GLU A 111 -0.81 -8.20 -15.19
CA GLU A 111 -0.22 -9.31 -15.93
C GLU A 111 0.71 -10.11 -15.00
N GLY A 112 0.32 -11.36 -14.69
CA GLY A 112 1.04 -12.23 -13.78
C GLY A 112 1.98 -13.18 -14.49
N HIS A 113 3.21 -13.30 -13.95
CA HIS A 113 4.28 -14.11 -14.53
C HIS A 113 4.93 -15.02 -13.49
N ALA A 114 5.55 -16.08 -13.98
CA ALA A 114 6.35 -17.03 -13.22
C ALA A 114 7.73 -17.24 -13.89
N ASP A 115 8.67 -17.82 -13.18
CA ASP A 115 9.89 -18.33 -13.79
C ASP A 115 9.63 -19.71 -14.44
N GLU A 116 10.57 -20.20 -15.24
CA GLU A 116 10.45 -21.43 -16.04
C GLU A 116 10.46 -22.74 -15.23
N ARG A 117 10.66 -22.69 -13.92
CA ARG A 117 10.73 -23.87 -13.06
C ARG A 117 9.33 -24.39 -12.73
N GLY A 118 9.08 -25.65 -13.07
CA GLY A 118 7.79 -26.31 -12.84
C GLY A 118 7.11 -26.73 -14.13
N THR A 119 5.79 -26.98 -14.06
CA THR A 119 5.00 -27.25 -15.27
C THR A 119 4.32 -25.96 -15.75
N ARG A 120 4.06 -25.90 -17.04
CA ARG A 120 3.39 -24.76 -17.66
C ARG A 120 2.05 -24.44 -16.98
N GLU A 121 1.25 -25.46 -16.69
CA GLU A 121 -0.05 -25.32 -16.05
C GLU A 121 0.10 -24.77 -14.63
N TYR A 122 1.08 -25.27 -13.90
CA TYR A 122 1.42 -24.76 -12.55
C TYR A 122 1.82 -23.28 -12.61
N ASN A 123 2.72 -22.92 -13.51
CA ASN A 123 3.22 -21.56 -13.67
C ASN A 123 2.15 -20.60 -14.14
N LEU A 124 1.24 -21.04 -15.00
CA LEU A 124 0.06 -20.27 -15.39
C LEU A 124 -0.82 -19.96 -14.16
N ALA A 125 -1.13 -20.96 -13.35
CA ALA A 125 -1.90 -20.79 -12.13
C ALA A 125 -1.15 -19.94 -11.07
N LEU A 126 0.19 -20.03 -10.98
CA LEU A 126 0.98 -19.21 -10.08
C LEU A 126 0.98 -17.73 -10.50
N GLY A 127 1.14 -17.45 -11.79
CA GLY A 127 1.03 -16.10 -12.36
C GLY A 127 -0.35 -15.51 -12.08
N GLU A 128 -1.42 -16.28 -12.24
CA GLU A 128 -2.78 -15.86 -11.91
C GLU A 128 -2.93 -15.52 -10.40
N ARG A 129 -2.45 -16.40 -9.50
CA ARG A 129 -2.49 -16.13 -8.06
C ARG A 129 -1.76 -14.83 -7.68
N ARG A 130 -0.64 -14.51 -8.34
CA ARG A 130 0.12 -13.27 -8.15
C ARG A 130 -0.69 -12.05 -8.62
N ALA A 131 -1.22 -12.07 -9.83
CA ALA A 131 -2.07 -11.00 -10.35
C ALA A 131 -3.29 -10.77 -9.47
N GLN A 132 -3.97 -11.83 -9.03
CA GLN A 132 -5.08 -11.77 -8.08
C GLN A 132 -4.68 -11.25 -6.69
N ALA A 133 -3.44 -11.45 -6.24
CA ALA A 133 -2.95 -10.89 -4.98
C ALA A 133 -2.86 -9.35 -5.06
N VAL A 134 -2.38 -8.81 -6.18
CA VAL A 134 -2.40 -7.36 -6.46
C VAL A 134 -3.84 -6.85 -6.56
N GLU A 135 -4.69 -7.53 -7.33
CA GLU A 135 -6.11 -7.18 -7.49
C GLU A 135 -6.82 -7.09 -6.14
N ARG A 136 -6.76 -8.14 -5.34
CA ARG A 136 -7.38 -8.18 -4.00
C ARG A 136 -6.88 -7.05 -3.11
N TYR A 137 -5.59 -6.74 -3.17
CA TYR A 137 -5.04 -5.64 -2.39
C TYR A 137 -5.63 -4.29 -2.81
N LEU A 138 -5.69 -4.02 -4.12
CA LEU A 138 -6.31 -2.80 -4.66
C LEU A 138 -7.80 -2.70 -4.30
N GLN A 139 -8.54 -3.81 -4.37
CA GLN A 139 -9.96 -3.86 -3.96
C GLN A 139 -10.15 -3.56 -2.46
N VAL A 140 -9.28 -4.10 -1.59
CA VAL A 140 -9.29 -3.78 -0.15
C VAL A 140 -9.01 -2.30 0.09
N GLN A 141 -8.22 -1.64 -0.78
CA GLN A 141 -8.00 -0.19 -0.75
C GLN A 141 -9.18 0.63 -1.34
N GLY A 142 -10.26 -0.04 -1.76
CA GLY A 142 -11.48 0.59 -2.25
C GLY A 142 -11.54 0.82 -3.77
N VAL A 143 -10.67 0.16 -4.55
CA VAL A 143 -10.75 0.19 -6.01
C VAL A 143 -11.89 -0.70 -6.49
N SER A 144 -12.65 -0.23 -7.47
CA SER A 144 -13.74 -1.00 -8.05
C SER A 144 -13.21 -2.13 -8.94
N SER A 145 -13.84 -3.32 -8.85
CA SER A 145 -13.43 -4.49 -9.63
C SER A 145 -13.50 -4.27 -11.14
N ASN A 146 -14.40 -3.40 -11.61
CA ASN A 146 -14.51 -3.07 -13.05
C ASN A 146 -13.33 -2.23 -13.59
N GLN A 147 -12.45 -1.74 -12.70
CA GLN A 147 -11.22 -1.04 -13.06
C GLN A 147 -10.02 -1.98 -13.16
N LEU A 148 -10.18 -3.26 -12.84
CA LEU A 148 -9.09 -4.23 -12.75
C LEU A 148 -9.37 -5.42 -13.67
N GLU A 149 -8.37 -5.78 -14.46
CA GLU A 149 -8.36 -6.97 -15.31
C GLU A 149 -7.12 -7.79 -14.96
N THR A 150 -7.28 -9.07 -14.65
CA THR A 150 -6.16 -9.98 -14.37
C THR A 150 -5.95 -10.94 -15.52
N ILE A 151 -4.67 -11.07 -15.92
CA ILE A 151 -4.23 -12.02 -16.94
C ILE A 151 -2.99 -12.74 -16.42
N SER A 152 -2.86 -14.02 -16.69
CA SER A 152 -1.64 -14.77 -16.44
C SER A 152 -0.99 -15.22 -17.73
N TYR A 153 0.30 -15.00 -17.84
CA TYR A 153 1.15 -15.56 -18.90
C TYR A 153 2.02 -16.71 -18.37
N GLY A 154 2.00 -16.96 -17.05
CA GLY A 154 2.88 -17.96 -16.48
C GLY A 154 4.34 -17.73 -16.84
N GLU A 155 4.97 -18.73 -17.43
CA GLU A 155 6.38 -18.67 -17.91
C GLU A 155 6.55 -18.23 -19.36
N GLU A 156 5.45 -17.96 -20.07
CA GLU A 156 5.48 -17.79 -21.55
C GLU A 156 6.09 -16.45 -21.99
N ASN A 157 6.04 -15.43 -21.15
CA ASN A 157 6.54 -14.09 -21.45
C ASN A 157 7.68 -13.69 -20.49
N PRO A 158 8.87 -14.34 -20.57
CA PRO A 158 10.00 -13.98 -19.72
C PRO A 158 10.63 -12.65 -20.15
N VAL A 159 10.96 -11.80 -19.18
CA VAL A 159 11.79 -10.60 -19.43
C VAL A 159 13.26 -10.93 -19.48
N ASP A 160 13.66 -12.05 -18.87
CA ASP A 160 15.01 -12.57 -18.92
C ASP A 160 14.99 -14.08 -19.20
N ARG A 161 15.70 -14.49 -20.23
CA ARG A 161 15.80 -15.89 -20.66
C ARG A 161 17.00 -16.64 -20.08
N GLY A 162 17.73 -16.01 -19.15
CA GLY A 162 18.85 -16.64 -18.46
C GLY A 162 18.39 -17.70 -17.46
N ALA A 163 19.15 -18.75 -17.30
CA ALA A 163 18.91 -19.83 -16.34
C ALA A 163 19.66 -19.56 -15.01
N THR A 164 19.53 -18.35 -14.48
CA THR A 164 20.13 -17.94 -13.20
C THR A 164 19.05 -17.48 -12.22
N GLU A 165 19.32 -17.55 -10.92
CA GLU A 165 18.36 -17.06 -9.92
C GLU A 165 18.01 -15.57 -10.12
N ALA A 166 18.99 -14.77 -10.59
CA ALA A 166 18.74 -13.37 -10.91
C ALA A 166 17.77 -13.20 -12.10
N ALA A 167 17.87 -14.06 -13.12
CA ALA A 167 16.92 -14.07 -14.23
C ALA A 167 15.54 -14.54 -13.77
N TYR A 168 15.48 -15.61 -12.98
CA TYR A 168 14.25 -16.13 -12.41
C TYR A 168 13.55 -15.09 -11.53
N GLN A 169 14.29 -14.35 -10.71
CA GLN A 169 13.73 -13.27 -9.89
C GLN A 169 13.08 -12.18 -10.74
N ARG A 170 13.65 -11.80 -11.87
CA ARG A 170 13.05 -10.83 -12.80
C ARG A 170 11.78 -11.35 -13.46
N ASN A 171 11.66 -12.66 -13.67
CA ASN A 171 10.49 -13.28 -14.28
C ASN A 171 9.33 -13.47 -13.30
N ARG A 172 9.60 -13.60 -11.99
CA ARG A 172 8.57 -13.71 -10.95
C ARG A 172 7.97 -12.35 -10.63
N ARG A 173 7.06 -11.88 -11.46
CA ARG A 173 6.53 -10.51 -11.36
C ARG A 173 5.05 -10.40 -11.70
N VAL A 174 4.48 -9.26 -11.33
CA VAL A 174 3.22 -8.74 -11.87
C VAL A 174 3.50 -7.37 -12.47
N GLU A 175 3.05 -7.13 -13.67
CA GLU A 175 3.12 -5.83 -14.35
C GLU A 175 1.74 -5.16 -14.34
N ILE A 176 1.73 -3.83 -14.16
CA ILE A 176 0.54 -2.98 -14.29
C ILE A 176 0.62 -2.21 -15.61
N HIS A 177 -0.43 -2.35 -16.43
CA HIS A 177 -0.61 -1.62 -17.70
C HIS A 177 -1.90 -0.81 -17.71
#